data_b25eb4b994274a665fba571b4e7ddf0b
#
_entry.id   b25eb4b994274a665fba571b4e7ddf0b
#
_cell.length_a   1.000
_cell.length_b   1.000
_cell.length_c   1.000
_cell.angle_alpha   90.00
_cell.angle_beta   90.00
_cell.angle_gamma   90.00
#
_symmetry.space_group_name_H-M   'P 1'
#
loop_
_entity.id
_entity.type
_entity.pdbx_description
1 polymer ?
#
loop_
_entity_poly.entity_id
_entity_poly.type
_entity_poly.pdbx_seq_one_letter_code
_entity_poly.pdbx_strand_id
1 'polypeptide(L)'
;LPNPYKLNSRRDVLIETISTVLKEQKILIDEASSRPGDGIIVTQPFVFAKGPVITQNELKRYAVLQFADNAWSRGQFTLTIEVQSIDGVQNNVSVNAKVEGRAGNGLTSEWATVQSSGLAEEEFLVKLVEAVTGNSLDEPKTTDQ
;
A
#
# COMPACT_ATOMS: atom_id res chain seq x y z
N LEU A 1 -8.59 -8.71 -3.00
CA LEU A 1 -8.11 -9.73 -2.06
C LEU A 1 -8.62 -9.44 -0.66
N PRO A 2 -8.82 -10.49 0.16
CA PRO A 2 -9.11 -10.27 1.57
C PRO A 2 -7.95 -9.53 2.24
N ASN A 3 -8.27 -8.71 3.21
CA ASN A 3 -7.28 -7.99 4.02
C ASN A 3 -7.79 -8.01 5.47
N PRO A 4 -7.19 -8.79 6.36
CA PRO A 4 -5.93 -9.53 6.21
C PRO A 4 -5.99 -10.70 5.23
N TYR A 5 -4.84 -11.01 4.66
CA TYR A 5 -4.68 -12.13 3.76
C TYR A 5 -3.85 -13.23 4.42
N LYS A 6 -4.34 -14.47 4.36
CA LYS A 6 -3.66 -15.61 5.00
C LYS A 6 -2.67 -16.24 4.02
N LEU A 7 -1.43 -16.39 4.48
CA LEU A 7 -0.36 -16.99 3.68
C LEU A 7 0.30 -18.13 4.47
N ASN A 8 0.60 -19.22 3.75
CA ASN A 8 1.32 -20.36 4.30
C ASN A 8 2.83 -20.11 4.20
N SER A 9 3.30 -19.18 4.99
CA SER A 9 4.70 -18.80 4.99
C SER A 9 5.07 -18.28 6.37
N ARG A 10 6.32 -18.54 6.77
CA ARG A 10 6.81 -18.10 8.07
C ARG A 10 6.94 -16.59 8.11
N ARG A 11 6.84 -16.05 9.33
CA ARG A 11 6.89 -14.60 9.51
C ARG A 11 8.19 -13.97 9.02
N ASP A 12 9.33 -14.61 9.32
CA ASP A 12 10.62 -14.08 8.89
C ASP A 12 10.74 -14.02 7.36
N VAL A 13 10.25 -15.05 6.67
CA VAL A 13 10.23 -15.08 5.21
C VAL A 13 9.30 -14.01 4.66
N LEU A 14 8.13 -13.83 5.28
CA LEU A 14 7.18 -12.81 4.85
C LEU A 14 7.75 -11.39 5.03
N ILE A 15 8.40 -11.13 6.16
CA ILE A 15 9.02 -9.82 6.39
C ILE A 15 10.08 -9.53 5.33
N GLU A 16 10.90 -10.51 5.00
CA GLU A 16 11.91 -10.34 3.96
C GLU A 16 11.27 -10.10 2.59
N THR A 17 10.22 -10.87 2.26
CA THR A 17 9.52 -10.71 0.98
C THR A 17 8.83 -9.36 0.90
N ILE A 18 8.20 -8.92 1.99
CA ILE A 18 7.59 -7.58 2.07
C ILE A 18 8.63 -6.51 1.75
N SER A 19 9.80 -6.60 2.36
CA SER A 19 10.88 -5.65 2.12
C SER A 19 11.31 -5.64 0.66
N THR A 20 11.41 -6.80 0.04
CA THR A 20 11.77 -6.93 -1.37
C THR A 20 10.70 -6.31 -2.27
N VAL A 21 9.42 -6.60 -2.02
CA VAL A 21 8.32 -6.05 -2.82
C VAL A 21 8.28 -4.53 -2.72
N LEU A 22 8.44 -4.00 -1.51
CA LEU A 22 8.47 -2.54 -1.32
C LEU A 22 9.63 -1.91 -2.09
N LYS A 23 10.79 -2.52 -2.02
CA LYS A 23 11.98 -2.03 -2.73
C LYS A 23 11.76 -2.03 -4.24
N GLU A 24 11.16 -3.08 -4.76
CA GLU A 24 10.84 -3.17 -6.19
C GLU A 24 9.87 -2.08 -6.63
N GLN A 25 8.96 -1.70 -5.76
CA GLN A 25 8.00 -0.62 -6.03
C GLN A 25 8.55 0.76 -5.68
N LYS A 26 9.80 0.84 -5.24
CA LYS A 26 10.47 2.09 -4.85
C LYS A 26 9.80 2.77 -3.67
N ILE A 27 9.18 1.99 -2.81
CA ILE A 27 8.60 2.46 -1.55
C ILE A 27 9.63 2.22 -0.46
N LEU A 28 10.03 3.28 0.22
CA LEU A 28 11.07 3.19 1.25
C LEU A 28 10.46 2.80 2.59
N ILE A 29 11.17 2.00 3.36
CA ILE A 29 10.76 1.62 4.70
C ILE A 29 11.16 2.72 5.67
N ASP A 30 10.26 3.06 6.57
CA ASP A 30 10.54 3.93 7.71
C ASP A 30 11.10 3.06 8.84
N GLU A 31 12.43 3.02 8.92
CA GLU A 31 13.10 2.14 9.89
C GLU A 31 12.78 2.52 11.33
N ALA A 32 12.65 3.82 11.59
CA ALA A 32 12.40 4.29 12.95
C ALA A 32 11.01 3.90 13.46
N SER A 33 10.03 3.80 12.56
CA SER A 33 8.66 3.45 12.91
C SER A 33 8.36 1.97 12.78
N SER A 34 9.24 1.23 12.14
CA SER A 34 9.04 -0.20 11.91
C SER A 34 9.58 -1.04 13.06
N ARG A 35 8.93 -2.19 13.28
CA ARG A 35 9.35 -3.20 14.25
C ARG A 35 9.25 -4.56 13.60
N PRO A 36 10.21 -4.90 12.72
CA PRO A 36 10.12 -6.15 11.96
C PRO A 36 10.09 -7.39 12.86
N GLY A 37 10.79 -7.34 14.00
CA GLY A 37 10.74 -8.43 14.97
C GLY A 37 9.35 -8.70 15.54
N ASP A 38 8.50 -7.68 15.56
CA ASP A 38 7.10 -7.78 15.98
C ASP A 38 6.15 -7.95 14.80
N GLY A 39 6.69 -8.06 13.59
CA GLY A 39 5.89 -8.21 12.38
C GLY A 39 5.31 -6.92 11.85
N ILE A 40 5.89 -5.77 12.16
CA ILE A 40 5.35 -4.47 11.76
C ILE A 40 6.34 -3.74 10.86
N ILE A 41 5.89 -3.42 9.65
CA ILE A 41 6.65 -2.63 8.68
C ILE A 41 5.83 -1.38 8.36
N VAL A 42 6.43 -0.22 8.56
CA VAL A 42 5.84 1.08 8.21
C VAL A 42 6.69 1.68 7.10
N THR A 43 6.04 2.25 6.08
CA THR A 43 6.78 2.88 4.99
C THR A 43 6.89 4.38 5.21
N GLN A 44 7.84 4.98 4.51
CA GLN A 44 7.84 6.42 4.30
C GLN A 44 6.72 6.78 3.33
N PRO A 45 6.28 8.05 3.32
CA PRO A 45 5.27 8.46 2.34
C PRO A 45 5.77 8.24 0.91
N PHE A 46 4.92 7.64 0.10
CA PHE A 46 5.17 7.44 -1.32
C PHE A 46 4.30 8.40 -2.11
N VAL A 47 4.92 9.34 -2.81
CA VAL A 47 4.19 10.33 -3.63
C VAL A 47 3.85 9.67 -4.96
N PHE A 48 2.56 9.37 -5.16
CA PHE A 48 2.10 8.71 -6.39
C PHE A 48 1.65 9.70 -7.46
N ALA A 49 1.42 10.96 -7.09
CA ALA A 49 0.96 11.98 -8.05
C ALA A 49 1.50 13.35 -7.70
N LYS A 50 1.98 14.05 -8.71
CA LYS A 50 2.46 15.43 -8.63
C LYS A 50 1.84 16.23 -9.77
N GLY A 51 1.49 17.48 -9.48
CA GLY A 51 0.87 18.37 -10.43
C GLY A 51 -0.65 18.25 -10.42
N PRO A 52 -1.36 19.35 -10.74
CA PRO A 52 -2.82 19.39 -10.53
C PRO A 52 -3.60 18.42 -11.42
N VAL A 53 -3.19 18.26 -12.68
CA VAL A 53 -3.96 17.39 -13.59
C VAL A 53 -3.80 15.92 -13.22
N ILE A 54 -2.57 15.49 -13.01
CA ILE A 54 -2.28 14.09 -12.67
C ILE A 54 -2.88 13.75 -11.31
N THR A 55 -2.72 14.64 -10.35
CA THR A 55 -3.22 14.40 -8.99
C THR A 55 -4.73 14.28 -8.96
N GLN A 56 -5.45 15.13 -9.69
CA GLN A 56 -6.90 15.01 -9.76
C GLN A 56 -7.36 13.65 -10.24
N ASN A 57 -6.67 13.08 -11.21
CA ASN A 57 -7.03 11.78 -11.77
C ASN A 57 -6.60 10.63 -10.86
N GLU A 58 -5.39 10.68 -10.33
CA GLU A 58 -4.84 9.57 -9.53
C GLU A 58 -5.40 9.53 -8.12
N LEU A 59 -5.64 10.68 -7.50
CA LEU A 59 -6.16 10.70 -6.15
C LEU A 59 -7.56 10.08 -6.07
N LYS A 60 -8.37 10.21 -7.10
CA LYS A 60 -9.68 9.56 -7.18
C LYS A 60 -9.58 8.04 -7.17
N ARG A 61 -8.48 7.49 -7.64
CA ARG A 61 -8.28 6.03 -7.64
C ARG A 61 -7.90 5.53 -6.26
N TYR A 62 -7.07 6.28 -5.55
CA TYR A 62 -6.53 5.87 -4.25
C TYR A 62 -7.38 6.30 -3.07
N ALA A 63 -8.31 7.22 -3.27
CA ALA A 63 -9.10 7.79 -2.19
C ALA A 63 -10.56 7.94 -2.57
N VAL A 64 -11.41 7.87 -1.53
CA VAL A 64 -12.82 8.24 -1.66
C VAL A 64 -12.91 9.71 -1.26
N LEU A 65 -13.11 10.58 -2.24
CA LEU A 65 -13.13 12.02 -2.01
C LEU A 65 -14.57 12.48 -1.83
N GLN A 66 -14.83 13.15 -0.72
CA GLN A 66 -16.16 13.67 -0.43
C GLN A 66 -16.42 14.99 -1.13
N PHE A 67 -15.37 15.75 -1.39
CA PHE A 67 -15.47 17.06 -2.05
C PHE A 67 -14.57 17.05 -3.28
N ALA A 68 -15.21 16.98 -4.44
CA ALA A 68 -14.51 16.83 -5.71
C ALA A 68 -13.89 18.13 -6.21
N ASP A 69 -14.20 19.26 -5.58
CA ASP A 69 -13.79 20.57 -6.04
C ASP A 69 -12.50 21.09 -5.40
N ASN A 70 -11.90 20.30 -4.52
CA ASN A 70 -10.58 20.66 -3.99
C ASN A 70 -9.53 20.54 -5.07
N ALA A 71 -8.68 21.58 -5.18
CA ALA A 71 -7.61 21.62 -6.17
C ALA A 71 -6.40 20.89 -5.63
N TRP A 72 -6.43 19.57 -5.70
CA TRP A 72 -5.32 18.73 -5.25
C TRP A 72 -4.13 18.83 -6.20
N SER A 73 -2.96 19.05 -5.67
CA SER A 73 -1.73 19.17 -6.45
C SER A 73 -0.72 18.07 -6.18
N ARG A 74 -0.89 17.31 -5.09
CA ARG A 74 -0.04 16.16 -4.76
C ARG A 74 -0.86 15.10 -4.03
N GLY A 75 -0.48 13.85 -4.24
CA GLY A 75 -1.06 12.71 -3.54
C GLY A 75 0.04 11.77 -3.07
N GLN A 76 -0.12 11.24 -1.86
CA GLN A 76 0.81 10.26 -1.32
C GLN A 76 0.08 9.25 -0.45
N PHE A 77 0.71 8.11 -0.21
CA PHE A 77 0.22 7.18 0.79
C PHE A 77 1.39 6.63 1.63
N THR A 78 1.04 6.22 2.82
CA THR A 78 1.94 5.54 3.76
C THR A 78 1.31 4.20 4.07
N LEU A 79 2.08 3.12 3.95
CA LEU A 79 1.57 1.79 4.26
C LEU A 79 2.04 1.35 5.63
N THR A 80 1.14 0.73 6.38
CA THR A 80 1.46 -0.03 7.58
C THR A 80 1.12 -1.48 7.31
N ILE A 81 2.10 -2.35 7.36
CA ILE A 81 1.97 -3.76 7.03
C ILE A 81 2.25 -4.56 8.29
N GLU A 82 1.31 -5.42 8.67
CA GLU A 82 1.42 -6.20 9.88
C GLU A 82 1.29 -7.69 9.57
N VAL A 83 2.23 -8.46 10.08
CA VAL A 83 2.25 -9.91 9.93
C VAL A 83 1.95 -10.52 11.30
N GLN A 84 0.80 -11.19 11.41
CA GLN A 84 0.35 -11.80 12.66
C GLN A 84 0.29 -13.32 12.50
N SER A 85 0.90 -13.99 13.43
CA SER A 85 0.91 -15.47 13.42
C SER A 85 -0.49 -16.02 13.71
N ILE A 86 -0.91 -16.99 12.90
CA ILE A 86 -2.11 -17.78 13.17
C ILE A 86 -1.68 -19.06 13.90
N ASP A 87 -0.64 -19.69 13.36
CA ASP A 87 -0.01 -20.87 13.95
C ASP A 87 1.45 -20.89 13.49
N GLY A 88 2.18 -21.94 13.70
CA GLY A 88 3.62 -21.99 13.43
C GLY A 88 4.02 -21.79 11.96
N VAL A 89 3.08 -21.97 11.01
CA VAL A 89 3.39 -21.95 9.58
C VAL A 89 2.47 -21.02 8.79
N GLN A 90 1.42 -20.50 9.41
CA GLN A 90 0.46 -19.63 8.75
C GLN A 90 0.45 -18.26 9.41
N ASN A 91 0.43 -17.23 8.59
CA ASN A 91 0.40 -15.85 9.06
C ASN A 91 -0.65 -15.07 8.28
N ASN A 92 -1.30 -14.14 8.98
CA ASN A 92 -2.14 -13.12 8.34
C ASN A 92 -1.29 -11.90 8.06
N VAL A 93 -1.42 -11.35 6.85
CA VAL A 93 -0.81 -10.09 6.49
C VAL A 93 -1.92 -9.07 6.31
N SER A 94 -1.89 -8.01 7.11
CA SER A 94 -2.80 -6.89 6.94
C SER A 94 -2.03 -5.68 6.42
N VAL A 95 -2.67 -4.92 5.54
CA VAL A 95 -2.12 -3.71 4.96
C VAL A 95 -3.11 -2.58 5.18
N ASN A 96 -2.62 -1.50 5.72
CA ASN A 96 -3.42 -0.29 5.92
C ASN A 96 -2.71 0.87 5.24
N ALA A 97 -3.42 1.60 4.40
CA ALA A 97 -2.88 2.77 3.73
C ALA A 97 -3.48 4.04 4.33
N LYS A 98 -2.60 4.96 4.70
CA LYS A 98 -2.99 6.33 5.00
C LYS A 98 -2.78 7.15 3.73
N VAL A 99 -3.86 7.56 3.10
CA VAL A 99 -3.81 8.36 1.87
C VAL A 99 -3.94 9.82 2.23
N GLU A 100 -3.09 10.64 1.63
CA GLU A 100 -3.07 12.07 1.89
C GLU A 100 -3.01 12.84 0.58
N GLY A 101 -3.71 13.96 0.54
CA GLY A 101 -3.64 14.91 -0.55
C GLY A 101 -3.17 16.26 -0.06
N ARG A 102 -2.52 17.00 -0.94
CA ARG A 102 -2.11 18.37 -0.66
C ARG A 102 -2.74 19.26 -1.72
N ALA A 103 -3.49 20.27 -1.28
CA ALA A 103 -4.21 21.18 -2.15
C ALA A 103 -3.44 22.46 -2.34
N GLY A 104 -3.72 23.14 -3.44
CA GLY A 104 -3.28 24.49 -3.69
C GLY A 104 -1.83 24.63 -4.13
N ASN A 105 -1.36 25.85 -4.11
CA ASN A 105 -0.02 26.23 -4.55
C ASN A 105 0.99 26.27 -3.39
N GLY A 106 0.61 25.86 -2.22
CA GLY A 106 1.50 25.29 -1.28
C GLY A 106 2.19 26.11 -0.23
N LEU A 107 2.14 27.38 -0.19
CA LEU A 107 2.87 28.10 0.87
C LEU A 107 2.29 27.84 2.25
N THR A 108 0.98 27.62 2.34
CA THR A 108 0.30 27.36 3.59
C THR A 108 -0.49 26.06 3.60
N SER A 109 -0.44 25.30 2.49
CA SER A 109 -1.21 24.06 2.40
C SER A 109 -0.46 22.94 3.11
N GLU A 110 -1.20 22.12 3.79
CA GLU A 110 -0.69 20.96 4.50
C GLU A 110 -1.27 19.70 3.88
N TRP A 111 -0.64 18.57 4.17
CA TRP A 111 -1.17 17.28 3.79
C TRP A 111 -2.45 17.01 4.58
N ALA A 112 -3.51 16.64 3.89
CA ALA A 112 -4.78 16.30 4.49
C ALA A 112 -5.05 14.82 4.29
N THR A 113 -5.42 14.14 5.36
CA THR A 113 -5.78 12.72 5.27
C THR A 113 -7.15 12.59 4.59
N VAL A 114 -7.21 11.71 3.62
CA VAL A 114 -8.45 11.36 2.92
C VAL A 114 -8.71 9.87 3.08
N GLN A 115 -9.95 9.45 2.89
CA GLN A 115 -10.30 8.05 3.06
C GLN A 115 -9.68 7.22 1.94
N SER A 116 -8.97 6.13 2.29
CA SER A 116 -8.44 5.20 1.31
C SER A 116 -9.56 4.49 0.58
N SER A 117 -9.42 4.33 -0.72
CA SER A 117 -10.34 3.51 -1.52
C SER A 117 -10.07 2.02 -1.38
N GLY A 118 -8.90 1.66 -0.81
CA GLY A 118 -8.44 0.28 -0.75
C GLY A 118 -7.50 -0.09 -1.89
N LEU A 119 -7.31 0.76 -2.87
CA LEU A 119 -6.48 0.43 -4.03
C LEU A 119 -5.00 0.26 -3.67
N ALA A 120 -4.45 1.14 -2.83
CA ALA A 120 -3.05 1.03 -2.43
C ALA A 120 -2.79 -0.27 -1.70
N GLU A 121 -3.69 -0.64 -0.80
CA GLU A 121 -3.63 -1.90 -0.06
C GLU A 121 -3.70 -3.09 -1.01
N GLU A 122 -4.65 -3.04 -1.95
CA GLU A 122 -4.84 -4.13 -2.92
C GLU A 122 -3.62 -4.31 -3.82
N GLU A 123 -3.08 -3.22 -4.33
CA GLU A 123 -1.90 -3.28 -5.20
C GLU A 123 -0.72 -3.93 -4.49
N PHE A 124 -0.50 -3.56 -3.24
CA PHE A 124 0.59 -4.15 -2.48
C PHE A 124 0.33 -5.63 -2.20
N LEU A 125 -0.87 -5.98 -1.74
CA LEU A 125 -1.20 -7.37 -1.43
C LEU A 125 -1.07 -8.27 -2.65
N VAL A 126 -1.52 -7.82 -3.81
CA VAL A 126 -1.39 -8.59 -5.05
C VAL A 126 0.08 -8.89 -5.33
N LYS A 127 0.95 -7.88 -5.23
CA LYS A 127 2.38 -8.06 -5.47
C LYS A 127 3.01 -9.00 -4.44
N LEU A 128 2.61 -8.89 -3.18
CA LEU A 128 3.11 -9.76 -2.14
C LEU A 128 2.69 -11.21 -2.37
N VAL A 129 1.43 -11.45 -2.67
CA VAL A 129 0.92 -12.80 -2.90
C VAL A 129 1.60 -13.41 -4.12
N GLU A 130 1.78 -12.64 -5.20
CA GLU A 130 2.52 -13.11 -6.36
C GLU A 130 3.96 -13.50 -6.01
N ALA A 131 4.62 -12.69 -5.19
CA ALA A 131 6.01 -12.96 -4.80
C ALA A 131 6.12 -14.20 -3.93
N VAL A 132 5.16 -14.42 -3.03
CA VAL A 132 5.17 -15.56 -2.11
C VAL A 132 4.77 -16.85 -2.83
N THR A 133 3.75 -16.80 -3.68
CA THR A 133 3.20 -18.00 -4.33
C THR A 133 3.84 -18.30 -5.68
N GLY A 134 4.48 -17.31 -6.30
CA GLY A 134 5.02 -17.46 -7.65
C GLY A 134 3.98 -17.40 -8.74
N ASN A 135 2.74 -17.06 -8.42
CA ASN A 135 1.64 -17.01 -9.39
C ASN A 135 1.22 -15.58 -9.65
N SER A 136 1.01 -15.25 -10.93
CA SER A 136 0.48 -13.94 -11.28
C SER A 136 -1.03 -13.88 -11.00
N LEU A 137 -1.47 -12.82 -10.36
CA LEU A 137 -2.87 -12.55 -10.08
C LEU A 137 -3.47 -11.49 -11.01
N ASP A 138 -2.60 -10.81 -11.77
CA ASP A 138 -3.04 -9.72 -12.64
C ASP A 138 -3.51 -10.19 -14.01
N GLU A 139 -3.11 -11.38 -14.40
CA GLU A 139 -3.50 -11.89 -15.70
C GLU A 139 -4.93 -12.39 -15.66
N PRO A 140 -5.74 -11.98 -16.63
CA PRO A 140 -7.04 -12.60 -16.75
C PRO A 140 -6.81 -14.08 -16.93
N LYS A 141 -7.48 -14.90 -16.14
CA LYS A 141 -7.44 -16.32 -16.32
C LYS A 141 -7.92 -16.61 -17.72
N THR A 142 -6.98 -16.94 -18.57
CA THR A 142 -7.32 -17.46 -19.85
C THR A 142 -8.16 -18.69 -19.61
N THR A 143 -9.21 -18.61 -19.96
CA THR A 143 -10.01 -19.72 -19.97
C THR A 143 -9.57 -20.69 -21.00
N ASP A 144 -9.13 -21.06 -20.82
CA ASP A 144 -9.01 -21.67 -21.47
C ASP A 144 -9.48 -22.40 -21.89
N GLN A 145 -9.56 -22.41 -22.02
CA GLN A 145 -9.99 -22.82 -22.34
C GLN A 145 -9.98 -23.39 -22.48
#